data_763abb32d567f6663c0cec98b113f568
#
_entry.id   763abb32d567f6663c0cec98b113f568
#
_cell.length_a   1.000
_cell.length_b   1.000
_cell.length_c   1.000
_cell.angle_alpha   90.00
_cell.angle_beta   90.00
_cell.angle_gamma   90.00
#
_symmetry.space_group_name_H-M   'P 1'
#
loop_
_entity.id
_entity.type
_entity.pdbx_description
1 polymer ?
#
loop_
_entity_poly.entity_id
_entity_poly.type
_entity_poly.pdbx_seq_one_letter_code
_entity_poly.pdbx_strand_id
1 'polypeptide(L)'
;MKKATPPSAISKYLGVYAEPTPVTEDLDRCYDHVLVIPAFAEHPAGLQRVWQKIQANFLVILVINAPRQHDKTLALLAFFKRQYKAVRTGQHWFVCEHSGQPDLLILDHCTPGRYLPAKQGVGLARKIGADLALRFIQSGQIKQPRIYCSDADARLPKAYFSLPASSTPALN
;
A
#
# COMPACT_ATOMS: atom_id res chain seq x y z
N MET A 1 30.49 -29.21 -3.96
CA MET A 1 29.64 -28.20 -3.24
C MET A 1 29.27 -27.08 -4.19
N LYS A 2 27.99 -26.93 -4.57
CA LYS A 2 27.53 -25.77 -5.36
C LYS A 2 27.58 -24.53 -4.45
N LYS A 3 28.36 -23.52 -4.82
CA LYS A 3 28.34 -22.21 -4.14
C LYS A 3 26.90 -21.66 -4.25
N ALA A 4 26.28 -21.37 -3.12
CA ALA A 4 24.98 -20.70 -3.10
C ALA A 4 25.10 -19.35 -3.78
N THR A 5 24.25 -19.07 -4.74
CA THR A 5 24.16 -17.75 -5.39
C THR A 5 23.82 -16.70 -4.31
N PRO A 6 24.54 -15.59 -4.22
CA PRO A 6 24.20 -14.56 -3.23
C PRO A 6 22.77 -14.05 -3.43
N PRO A 7 22.03 -13.76 -2.35
CA PRO A 7 20.67 -13.27 -2.47
C PRO A 7 20.66 -11.95 -3.26
N SER A 8 19.60 -11.73 -4.04
CA SER A 8 19.41 -10.47 -4.77
C SER A 8 19.35 -9.29 -3.79
N ALA A 9 19.65 -8.06 -4.25
CA ALA A 9 19.54 -6.86 -3.41
C ALA A 9 18.15 -6.73 -2.76
N ILE A 10 17.09 -7.07 -3.50
CA ILE A 10 15.70 -7.09 -3.00
C ILE A 10 15.55 -8.12 -1.88
N SER A 11 16.01 -9.36 -2.08
CA SER A 11 15.92 -10.41 -1.06
C SER A 11 16.68 -10.02 0.23
N LYS A 12 17.85 -9.40 0.09
CA LYS A 12 18.61 -8.89 1.23
C LYS A 12 17.85 -7.79 1.97
N TYR A 13 17.29 -6.82 1.23
CA TYR A 13 16.52 -5.73 1.83
C TYR A 13 15.31 -6.28 2.58
N LEU A 14 14.51 -7.13 1.95
CA LEU A 14 13.31 -7.69 2.54
C LEU A 14 13.59 -8.58 3.77
N GLY A 15 14.75 -9.22 3.82
CA GLY A 15 15.14 -10.06 4.95
C GLY A 15 15.72 -9.30 6.15
N VAL A 16 16.24 -8.08 5.94
CA VAL A 16 17.02 -7.36 6.98
C VAL A 16 16.40 -6.02 7.36
N TYR A 17 15.81 -5.30 6.39
CA TYR A 17 15.43 -3.88 6.56
C TYR A 17 13.93 -3.62 6.42
N ALA A 18 13.19 -4.54 5.81
CA ALA A 18 11.75 -4.37 5.62
C ALA A 18 11.00 -4.50 6.94
N GLU A 19 9.92 -3.72 7.06
CA GLU A 19 9.01 -3.84 8.19
C GLU A 19 8.29 -5.20 8.16
N PRO A 20 8.00 -5.78 9.32
CA PRO A 20 7.17 -6.98 9.40
C PRO A 20 5.80 -6.73 8.76
N THR A 21 5.35 -7.66 7.94
CA THR A 21 4.01 -7.60 7.35
C THR A 21 3.16 -8.74 7.88
N PRO A 22 1.88 -8.50 8.20
CA PRO A 22 0.93 -9.56 8.50
C PRO A 22 0.47 -10.33 7.25
N VAL A 23 0.73 -9.79 6.05
CA VAL A 23 0.33 -10.40 4.78
C VAL A 23 1.42 -11.36 4.34
N THR A 24 1.16 -12.65 4.52
CA THR A 24 2.09 -13.74 4.19
C THR A 24 1.67 -14.53 2.95
N GLU A 25 0.48 -14.26 2.45
CA GLU A 25 -0.15 -14.99 1.37
C GLU A 25 -0.09 -14.21 0.06
N ASP A 26 -0.09 -14.93 -1.04
CA ASP A 26 -0.18 -14.34 -2.37
C ASP A 26 -1.58 -13.76 -2.63
N LEU A 27 -1.64 -12.72 -3.45
CA LEU A 27 -2.90 -12.15 -3.92
C LEU A 27 -3.52 -13.06 -4.99
N ASP A 28 -4.84 -13.10 -5.09
CA ASP A 28 -5.53 -13.93 -6.08
C ASP A 28 -5.41 -13.38 -7.52
N ARG A 29 -4.96 -12.12 -7.65
CA ARG A 29 -4.79 -11.41 -8.92
C ARG A 29 -3.40 -10.82 -9.07
N CYS A 30 -3.00 -10.63 -10.33
CA CYS A 30 -1.81 -9.85 -10.68
C CYS A 30 -2.21 -8.46 -11.15
N TYR A 31 -1.40 -7.46 -10.78
CA TYR A 31 -1.60 -6.07 -11.12
C TYR A 31 -0.41 -5.53 -11.91
N ASP A 32 -0.66 -4.53 -12.76
CA ASP A 32 0.44 -3.89 -13.48
C ASP A 32 1.19 -2.89 -12.59
N HIS A 33 0.47 -2.21 -11.69
CA HIS A 33 1.01 -1.16 -10.83
C HIS A 33 0.55 -1.31 -9.38
N VAL A 34 1.23 -0.62 -8.46
CA VAL A 34 0.85 -0.51 -7.06
C VAL A 34 0.93 0.94 -6.59
N LEU A 35 -0.07 1.37 -5.83
CA LEU A 35 -0.15 2.69 -5.22
C LEU A 35 -0.26 2.56 -3.70
N VAL A 36 0.71 3.10 -2.97
CA VAL A 36 0.74 3.09 -1.50
C VAL A 36 0.23 4.42 -0.96
N ILE A 37 -0.74 4.36 -0.06
CA ILE A 37 -1.34 5.54 0.57
C ILE A 37 -1.42 5.34 2.08
N PRO A 38 -0.65 6.10 2.89
CA PRO A 38 -0.90 6.20 4.32
C PRO A 38 -2.12 7.07 4.57
N ALA A 39 -2.99 6.69 5.51
CA ALA A 39 -4.19 7.43 5.83
C ALA A 39 -4.40 7.59 7.34
N PHE A 40 -4.49 8.84 7.80
CA PHE A 40 -4.78 9.20 9.19
C PHE A 40 -5.85 10.28 9.24
N ALA A 41 -6.95 10.01 9.94
CA ALA A 41 -8.06 10.94 10.16
C ALA A 41 -8.74 11.47 8.88
N GLU A 42 -8.62 10.74 7.77
CA GLU A 42 -9.15 11.14 6.48
C GLU A 42 -10.65 10.91 6.35
N HIS A 43 -11.30 11.70 5.50
CA HIS A 43 -12.68 11.45 5.12
C HIS A 43 -12.74 10.44 3.95
N PRO A 44 -13.58 9.40 4.02
CA PRO A 44 -13.60 8.35 3.00
C PRO A 44 -13.74 8.85 1.56
N ALA A 45 -14.68 9.77 1.32
CA ALA A 45 -14.91 10.31 -0.02
C ALA A 45 -13.73 11.18 -0.52
N GLY A 46 -12.98 11.83 0.39
CA GLY A 46 -11.75 12.54 0.07
C GLY A 46 -10.68 11.58 -0.41
N LEU A 47 -10.46 10.54 0.39
CA LEU A 47 -9.47 9.51 0.13
C LEU A 47 -9.74 8.76 -1.18
N GLN A 48 -10.99 8.36 -1.45
CA GLN A 48 -11.35 7.69 -2.70
C GLN A 48 -11.06 8.54 -3.95
N ARG A 49 -11.16 9.87 -3.85
CA ARG A 49 -10.83 10.79 -4.97
C ARG A 49 -9.38 10.72 -5.41
N VAL A 50 -8.46 10.22 -4.56
CA VAL A 50 -7.05 10.07 -4.92
C VAL A 50 -6.90 9.17 -6.14
N TRP A 51 -7.61 8.03 -6.15
CA TRP A 51 -7.43 7.01 -7.19
C TRP A 51 -8.58 6.85 -8.17
N GLN A 52 -9.78 7.39 -7.86
CA GLN A 52 -11.00 7.11 -8.65
C GLN A 52 -10.92 7.47 -10.15
N LYS A 53 -10.01 8.40 -10.53
CA LYS A 53 -9.83 8.82 -11.92
C LYS A 53 -8.80 8.00 -12.69
N ILE A 54 -7.96 7.25 -11.99
CA ILE A 54 -6.87 6.50 -12.62
C ILE A 54 -7.47 5.35 -13.43
N GLN A 55 -7.03 5.22 -14.68
CA GLN A 55 -7.44 4.13 -15.57
C GLN A 55 -6.25 3.20 -15.81
N ALA A 56 -6.11 2.19 -14.97
CA ALA A 56 -5.06 1.18 -15.07
C ALA A 56 -5.48 -0.07 -14.28
N ASN A 57 -4.78 -1.17 -14.47
CA ASN A 57 -4.85 -2.32 -13.59
C ASN A 57 -3.83 -2.13 -12.44
N PHE A 58 -4.30 -1.76 -11.27
CA PHE A 58 -3.42 -1.48 -10.13
C PHE A 58 -4.06 -1.86 -8.78
N LEU A 59 -3.19 -2.17 -7.84
CA LEU A 59 -3.54 -2.39 -6.44
C LEU A 59 -3.32 -1.11 -5.65
N VAL A 60 -4.25 -0.74 -4.78
CA VAL A 60 -4.03 0.28 -3.73
C VAL A 60 -3.69 -0.43 -2.43
N ILE A 61 -2.51 -0.16 -1.87
CA ILE A 61 -2.16 -0.55 -0.51
C ILE A 61 -2.45 0.64 0.40
N LEU A 62 -3.55 0.55 1.14
CA LEU A 62 -4.02 1.58 2.05
C LEU A 62 -3.60 1.25 3.48
N VAL A 63 -2.68 2.03 4.05
CA VAL A 63 -2.20 1.86 5.42
C VAL A 63 -2.95 2.82 6.33
N ILE A 64 -4.02 2.35 6.99
CA ILE A 64 -4.81 3.16 7.92
C ILE A 64 -4.10 3.14 9.27
N ASN A 65 -3.52 4.28 9.66
CA ASN A 65 -2.65 4.36 10.81
C ASN A 65 -3.08 5.44 11.81
N ALA A 66 -2.78 5.22 13.07
CA ALA A 66 -2.94 6.20 14.14
C ALA A 66 -1.87 6.00 15.23
N PRO A 67 -1.45 7.06 15.94
CA PRO A 67 -0.51 6.94 17.07
C PRO A 67 -1.17 6.47 18.36
N ARG A 68 -2.48 6.51 18.43
CA ARG A 68 -3.36 6.11 19.55
C ARG A 68 -4.78 5.97 19.03
N GLN A 69 -5.72 5.59 19.88
CA GLN A 69 -7.14 5.59 19.54
C GLN A 69 -7.56 6.95 18.95
N HIS A 70 -8.20 6.91 17.79
CA HIS A 70 -8.64 8.09 17.06
C HIS A 70 -9.94 7.80 16.31
N ASP A 71 -11.03 8.44 16.74
CA ASP A 71 -12.39 8.08 16.29
C ASP A 71 -12.60 8.25 14.77
N LYS A 72 -12.07 9.33 14.18
CA LYS A 72 -12.17 9.53 12.72
C LYS A 72 -11.43 8.44 11.95
N THR A 73 -10.26 7.99 12.45
CA THR A 73 -9.50 6.92 11.78
C THR A 73 -10.17 5.56 11.94
N LEU A 74 -10.77 5.28 13.11
CA LEU A 74 -11.58 4.09 13.32
C LEU A 74 -12.83 4.10 12.44
N ALA A 75 -13.50 5.26 12.30
CA ALA A 75 -14.63 5.43 11.40
C ALA A 75 -14.24 5.21 9.93
N LEU A 76 -13.04 5.65 9.51
CA LEU A 76 -12.51 5.37 8.17
C LEU A 76 -12.32 3.87 7.93
N LEU A 77 -11.69 3.16 8.88
CA LEU A 77 -11.52 1.71 8.79
C LEU A 77 -12.88 0.99 8.73
N ALA A 78 -13.82 1.38 9.58
CA ALA A 78 -15.17 0.83 9.62
C ALA A 78 -15.96 1.11 8.33
N PHE A 79 -15.74 2.26 7.70
CA PHE A 79 -16.34 2.57 6.40
C PHE A 79 -15.89 1.57 5.34
N PHE A 80 -14.58 1.32 5.18
CA PHE A 80 -14.09 0.38 4.19
C PHE A 80 -14.58 -1.04 4.46
N LYS A 81 -14.60 -1.48 5.71
CA LYS A 81 -15.14 -2.80 6.10
C LYS A 81 -16.62 -2.98 5.75
N ARG A 82 -17.41 -1.90 5.75
CA ARG A 82 -18.86 -1.96 5.43
C ARG A 82 -19.17 -1.80 3.95
N GLN A 83 -18.44 -0.90 3.27
CA GLN A 83 -18.73 -0.55 1.87
C GLN A 83 -18.15 -1.53 0.87
N TYR A 84 -17.09 -2.20 1.25
CA TYR A 84 -16.37 -3.11 0.36
C TYR A 84 -16.49 -4.54 0.88
N LYS A 85 -16.87 -5.44 0.00
CA LYS A 85 -16.87 -6.87 0.32
C LYS A 85 -15.42 -7.34 0.38
N ALA A 86 -14.96 -7.72 1.57
CA ALA A 86 -13.66 -8.36 1.70
C ALA A 86 -13.71 -9.74 1.06
N VAL A 87 -12.79 -10.00 0.14
CA VAL A 87 -12.62 -11.31 -0.51
C VAL A 87 -11.60 -12.16 0.23
N ARG A 88 -10.65 -11.52 0.91
CA ARG A 88 -9.67 -12.16 1.80
C ARG A 88 -9.47 -11.33 3.05
N THR A 89 -9.30 -11.98 4.18
CA THR A 89 -9.07 -11.34 5.47
C THR A 89 -8.01 -12.08 6.26
N GLY A 90 -7.09 -11.34 6.85
CA GLY A 90 -6.17 -11.80 7.88
C GLY A 90 -6.43 -11.07 9.19
N GLN A 91 -5.56 -11.29 10.18
CA GLN A 91 -5.76 -10.74 11.51
C GLN A 91 -5.84 -9.20 11.53
N HIS A 92 -5.12 -8.51 10.63
CA HIS A 92 -5.00 -7.04 10.63
C HIS A 92 -4.93 -6.47 9.23
N TRP A 93 -5.44 -7.20 8.26
CA TRP A 93 -5.51 -6.78 6.87
C TRP A 93 -6.72 -7.41 6.19
N PHE A 94 -7.16 -6.82 5.12
CA PHE A 94 -8.19 -7.38 4.26
C PHE A 94 -8.03 -6.86 2.83
N VAL A 95 -8.34 -7.71 1.88
CA VAL A 95 -8.41 -7.37 0.45
C VAL A 95 -9.86 -7.17 0.08
N CYS A 96 -10.14 -6.09 -0.59
CA CYS A 96 -11.45 -5.75 -1.13
C CYS A 96 -11.39 -5.65 -2.63
N GLU A 97 -12.28 -6.33 -3.31
CA GLU A 97 -12.55 -6.14 -4.73
C GLU A 97 -13.76 -5.24 -4.93
N HIS A 98 -13.69 -4.40 -5.94
CA HIS A 98 -14.80 -3.52 -6.31
C HIS A 98 -14.91 -3.39 -7.82
N SER A 99 -16.09 -3.63 -8.37
CA SER A 99 -16.35 -3.48 -9.81
C SER A 99 -16.14 -2.03 -10.26
N GLY A 100 -15.27 -1.81 -11.24
CA GLY A 100 -14.97 -0.49 -11.79
C GLY A 100 -14.07 0.41 -10.94
N GLN A 101 -13.49 -0.11 -9.85
CA GLN A 101 -12.52 0.56 -8.99
C GLN A 101 -11.29 -0.33 -8.81
N PRO A 102 -10.14 0.21 -8.39
CA PRO A 102 -9.01 -0.64 -8.05
C PRO A 102 -9.30 -1.52 -6.84
N ASP A 103 -8.69 -2.68 -6.80
CA ASP A 103 -8.70 -3.50 -5.61
C ASP A 103 -7.90 -2.84 -4.50
N LEU A 104 -8.37 -2.97 -3.26
CA LEU A 104 -7.75 -2.38 -2.08
C LEU A 104 -7.20 -3.46 -1.17
N LEU A 105 -5.93 -3.37 -0.83
CA LEU A 105 -5.34 -4.09 0.30
C LEU A 105 -5.22 -3.12 1.47
N ILE A 106 -5.99 -3.32 2.51
CA ILE A 106 -6.06 -2.43 3.67
C ILE A 106 -5.29 -3.04 4.83
N LEU A 107 -4.34 -2.28 5.37
CA LEU A 107 -3.58 -2.62 6.58
C LEU A 107 -4.09 -1.80 7.76
N ASP A 108 -4.46 -2.50 8.84
CA ASP A 108 -4.95 -1.88 10.07
C ASP A 108 -3.78 -1.60 11.02
N HIS A 109 -3.41 -0.33 11.13
CA HIS A 109 -2.48 0.22 12.11
C HIS A 109 -3.14 1.30 12.99
N CYS A 110 -4.46 1.20 13.23
CA CYS A 110 -5.22 2.16 14.02
C CYS A 110 -6.07 1.54 15.15
N THR A 111 -6.07 0.22 15.29
CA THR A 111 -6.74 -0.48 16.41
C THR A 111 -5.78 -0.76 17.56
N PRO A 112 -6.26 -1.05 18.79
CA PRO A 112 -5.44 -1.34 19.96
C PRO A 112 -4.38 -2.41 19.69
N GLY A 113 -3.14 -2.14 20.15
CA GLY A 113 -1.99 -3.01 19.93
C GLY A 113 -1.30 -2.85 18.58
N ARG A 114 -1.77 -1.90 17.72
CA ARG A 114 -1.28 -1.70 16.35
C ARG A 114 -0.85 -0.29 16.01
N TYR A 115 -1.00 0.59 16.95
CA TYR A 115 -0.65 2.00 16.74
C TYR A 115 0.80 2.17 16.30
N LEU A 116 1.01 3.08 15.35
CA LEU A 116 2.35 3.48 14.95
C LEU A 116 2.87 4.59 15.87
N PRO A 117 4.18 4.62 16.15
CA PRO A 117 4.77 5.68 16.99
C PRO A 117 4.46 7.08 16.42
N ALA A 118 4.01 8.02 17.26
CA ALA A 118 3.60 9.35 16.85
C ALA A 118 4.67 10.11 16.04
N LYS A 119 5.96 9.92 16.39
CA LYS A 119 7.09 10.56 15.68
C LYS A 119 7.37 9.99 14.29
N GLN A 120 6.87 8.82 13.96
CA GLN A 120 7.14 8.11 12.71
C GLN A 120 5.88 7.98 11.82
N GLY A 121 4.71 8.14 12.36
CA GLY A 121 3.36 8.02 11.80
C GLY A 121 3.27 7.76 10.29
N VAL A 122 3.14 8.83 9.50
CA VAL A 122 2.98 8.75 8.05
C VAL A 122 4.21 8.14 7.34
N GLY A 123 5.42 8.45 7.80
CA GLY A 123 6.66 7.92 7.23
C GLY A 123 6.75 6.40 7.39
N LEU A 124 6.48 5.90 8.59
CA LEU A 124 6.47 4.46 8.86
C LEU A 124 5.32 3.75 8.14
N ALA A 125 4.11 4.34 8.11
CA ALA A 125 3.00 3.79 7.36
C ALA A 125 3.33 3.66 5.86
N ARG A 126 3.96 4.68 5.27
CA ARG A 126 4.42 4.64 3.88
C ARG A 126 5.47 3.55 3.68
N LYS A 127 6.43 3.41 4.60
CA LYS A 127 7.45 2.37 4.55
C LYS A 127 6.82 0.98 4.61
N ILE A 128 5.90 0.71 5.54
CA ILE A 128 5.19 -0.57 5.66
C ILE A 128 4.50 -0.94 4.33
N GLY A 129 3.76 0.00 3.74
CA GLY A 129 3.09 -0.23 2.47
C GLY A 129 4.05 -0.46 1.31
N ALA A 130 5.17 0.29 1.26
CA ALA A 130 6.19 0.14 0.22
C ALA A 130 6.97 -1.18 0.34
N ASP A 131 7.28 -1.62 1.55
CA ASP A 131 7.95 -2.90 1.79
C ASP A 131 7.05 -4.08 1.38
N LEU A 132 5.75 -3.99 1.64
CA LEU A 132 4.78 -4.96 1.19
C LEU A 132 4.66 -4.95 -0.36
N ALA A 133 4.58 -3.77 -0.97
CA ALA A 133 4.58 -3.64 -2.42
C ALA A 133 5.83 -4.26 -3.06
N LEU A 134 7.00 -4.09 -2.44
CA LEU A 134 8.25 -4.70 -2.91
C LEU A 134 8.21 -6.24 -2.84
N ARG A 135 7.55 -6.82 -1.83
CA ARG A 135 7.34 -8.29 -1.76
C ARG A 135 6.49 -8.76 -2.93
N PHE A 136 5.40 -8.06 -3.25
CA PHE A 136 4.54 -8.39 -4.39
C PHE A 136 5.23 -8.21 -5.75
N ILE A 137 6.14 -7.25 -5.87
CA ILE A 137 7.01 -7.12 -7.05
C ILE A 137 7.96 -8.33 -7.13
N GLN A 138 8.58 -8.71 -6.03
CA GLN A 138 9.51 -9.84 -5.99
C GLN A 138 8.81 -11.18 -6.33
N SER A 139 7.56 -11.36 -5.87
CA SER A 139 6.77 -12.57 -6.18
C SER A 139 6.12 -12.55 -7.57
N GLY A 140 6.23 -11.44 -8.32
CA GLY A 140 5.65 -11.30 -9.65
C GLY A 140 4.17 -10.93 -9.67
N GLN A 141 3.56 -10.64 -8.53
CA GLN A 141 2.15 -10.24 -8.43
C GLN A 141 1.93 -8.78 -8.85
N ILE A 142 2.97 -7.95 -8.75
CA ILE A 142 3.04 -6.62 -9.35
C ILE A 142 4.06 -6.68 -10.49
N LYS A 143 3.61 -6.43 -11.73
CA LYS A 143 4.45 -6.61 -12.91
C LYS A 143 5.48 -5.50 -13.11
N GLN A 144 5.10 -4.24 -12.83
CA GLN A 144 6.02 -3.11 -12.98
C GLN A 144 6.90 -2.97 -11.73
N PRO A 145 8.24 -2.94 -11.87
CA PRO A 145 9.16 -2.84 -10.73
C PRO A 145 9.24 -1.40 -10.20
N ARG A 146 8.10 -0.79 -9.94
CA ARG A 146 7.97 0.59 -9.48
C ARG A 146 6.88 0.70 -8.42
N ILE A 147 7.21 1.32 -7.29
CA ILE A 147 6.28 1.61 -6.21
C ILE A 147 5.90 3.08 -6.28
N TYR A 148 4.61 3.34 -6.44
CA TYR A 148 4.07 4.69 -6.38
C TYR A 148 3.54 4.96 -4.98
N CYS A 149 3.87 6.14 -4.45
CA CYS A 149 3.36 6.60 -3.16
C CYS A 149 2.63 7.94 -3.35
N SER A 150 1.54 8.12 -2.63
CA SER A 150 0.77 9.36 -2.64
C SER A 150 0.30 9.70 -1.25
N ASP A 151 0.00 10.97 -1.03
CA ASP A 151 -0.71 11.43 0.15
C ASP A 151 -2.22 11.21 -0.02
N ALA A 152 -2.93 11.13 1.11
CA ALA A 152 -4.35 10.79 1.16
C ALA A 152 -5.29 11.91 0.66
N ASP A 153 -4.76 13.11 0.44
CA ASP A 153 -5.47 14.29 -0.08
C ASP A 153 -5.04 14.67 -1.52
N ALA A 154 -4.16 13.91 -2.13
CA ALA A 154 -3.68 14.16 -3.48
C ALA A 154 -4.78 14.04 -4.54
N ARG A 155 -4.55 14.66 -5.70
CA ARG A 155 -5.40 14.53 -6.89
C ARG A 155 -4.59 13.98 -8.04
N LEU A 156 -4.71 12.68 -8.27
CA LEU A 156 -3.94 12.00 -9.29
C LEU A 156 -4.66 12.06 -10.65
N PRO A 157 -3.93 12.31 -11.76
CA PRO A 157 -4.51 12.37 -13.09
C PRO A 157 -4.88 10.97 -13.61
N LYS A 158 -5.76 10.92 -14.62
CA LYS A 158 -6.20 9.68 -15.26
C LYS A 158 -5.04 8.80 -15.73
N ALA A 159 -3.99 9.40 -16.30
CA ALA A 159 -2.81 8.73 -16.86
C ALA A 159 -1.64 8.66 -15.85
N TYR A 160 -1.92 8.60 -14.55
CA TYR A 160 -0.89 8.72 -13.50
C TYR A 160 0.29 7.78 -13.68
N PHE A 161 0.03 6.52 -14.00
CA PHE A 161 1.08 5.51 -14.17
C PHE A 161 1.80 5.58 -15.52
N SER A 162 1.24 6.31 -16.49
CA SER A 162 1.82 6.49 -17.82
C SER A 162 2.68 7.75 -17.94
N LEU A 163 2.74 8.57 -16.89
CA LEU A 163 3.58 9.77 -16.88
C LEU A 163 5.06 9.35 -16.94
N PRO A 164 5.86 9.96 -17.83
CA PRO A 164 7.29 9.71 -17.84
C PRO A 164 7.87 10.05 -16.47
N ALA A 165 8.77 9.21 -15.97
CA ALA A 165 9.58 9.60 -14.83
C ALA A 165 10.27 10.93 -15.21
N SER A 166 10.05 12.00 -14.42
CA SER A 166 10.75 13.26 -14.65
C SER A 166 12.24 12.93 -14.73
N SER A 167 12.85 13.23 -15.86
CA SER A 167 14.29 13.11 -16.00
C SER A 167 14.88 14.06 -14.96
N THR A 168 15.36 13.51 -13.87
CA THR A 168 16.19 14.27 -12.92
C THR A 168 17.38 14.73 -13.73
N PRO A 169 17.66 16.04 -13.83
CA PRO A 169 18.88 16.49 -14.50
C PRO A 169 20.04 15.80 -13.81
N ALA A 170 20.91 15.15 -14.59
CA ALA A 170 22.16 14.64 -14.06
C ALA A 170 22.89 15.84 -13.43
N LEU A 171 23.11 15.79 -12.13
CA LEU A 171 24.01 16.72 -11.47
C LEU A 171 25.40 16.40 -12.01
N ASN A 172 25.91 17.29 -12.90
CA ASN A 172 27.30 17.31 -13.31
C ASN A 172 28.17 17.81 -12.16
#